data_f1dd47a4c6d1c3087707b4489916e161
#
_entry.id   f1dd47a4c6d1c3087707b4489916e161
#
_cell.length_a   1.000
_cell.length_b   1.000
_cell.length_c   1.000
_cell.angle_alpha   90.00
_cell.angle_beta   90.00
_cell.angle_gamma   90.00
#
_symmetry.space_group_name_H-M   'P 1'
#
loop_
_entity.id
_entity.type
_entity.pdbx_description
1 polymer ?
#
loop_
_entity_poly.entity_id
_entity_poly.type
_entity_poly.pdbx_seq_one_letter_code
_entity_poly.pdbx_strand_id
1 'polypeptide(L)'
;MQEILDAILNDASGPELAELSLPETFRAATVHKEDVELFAGLLSEEKDPKKSIHIDQVPLPELAPDEAVVAVMASAINFNTVWTSI
;
A
#
# COMPACT_ATOMS: atom_id res chain seq x y z
N MET A 1 -5.43 7.42 -10.47
CA MET A 1 -6.09 7.23 -9.14
C MET A 1 -7.13 8.31 -8.85
N GLN A 2 -6.88 9.57 -9.16
CA GLN A 2 -7.83 10.66 -8.91
C GLN A 2 -9.18 10.46 -9.60
N GLU A 3 -9.18 10.05 -10.87
CA GLU A 3 -10.42 9.75 -11.62
C GLU A 3 -11.29 8.70 -10.93
N ILE A 4 -10.66 7.65 -10.36
CA ILE A 4 -11.37 6.60 -9.63
C ILE A 4 -11.98 7.14 -8.35
N LEU A 5 -11.21 7.93 -7.59
CA LEU A 5 -11.70 8.56 -6.36
C LEU A 5 -12.85 9.52 -6.64
N ASP A 6 -12.73 10.35 -7.68
CA ASP A 6 -13.78 11.29 -8.07
C ASP A 6 -15.06 10.56 -8.49
N ALA A 7 -14.95 9.47 -9.26
CA ALA A 7 -16.08 8.64 -9.64
C ALA A 7 -16.79 8.02 -8.42
N ILE A 8 -16.03 7.49 -7.46
CA ILE A 8 -16.57 6.92 -6.22
C ILE A 8 -17.29 8.00 -5.40
N LEU A 9 -16.68 9.18 -5.24
CA LEU A 9 -17.26 10.29 -4.47
C LEU A 9 -18.51 10.89 -5.13
N ASN A 10 -18.68 10.70 -6.44
CA ASN A 10 -19.84 11.12 -7.21
C ASN A 10 -20.87 9.99 -7.44
N ASP A 11 -20.82 8.93 -6.63
CA ASP A 11 -21.76 7.80 -6.68
C ASP A 11 -21.85 7.13 -8.06
N ALA A 12 -20.74 7.02 -8.78
CA ALA A 12 -20.70 6.36 -10.06
C ALA A 12 -21.21 4.91 -9.97
N SER A 13 -21.97 4.47 -10.96
CA SER A 13 -22.48 3.10 -11.03
C SER A 13 -21.38 2.07 -11.32
N GLY A 14 -21.64 0.79 -11.05
CA GLY A 14 -20.71 -0.28 -11.36
C GLY A 14 -20.24 -0.28 -12.82
N PRO A 15 -21.12 -0.15 -13.82
CA PRO A 15 -20.71 -0.02 -15.22
C PRO A 15 -19.80 1.18 -15.50
N GLU A 16 -20.08 2.34 -14.90
CA GLU A 16 -19.23 3.54 -15.05
C GLU A 16 -17.85 3.31 -14.43
N LEU A 17 -17.76 2.67 -13.26
CA LEU A 17 -16.49 2.33 -12.62
C LEU A 17 -15.69 1.32 -13.45
N ALA A 18 -16.36 0.38 -14.11
CA ALA A 18 -15.72 -0.63 -14.95
C ALA A 18 -15.03 -0.05 -16.21
N GLU A 19 -15.48 1.11 -16.68
CA GLU A 19 -14.87 1.81 -17.82
C GLU A 19 -13.61 2.61 -17.44
N LEU A 20 -13.32 2.79 -16.16
CA LEU A 20 -12.15 3.52 -15.70
C LEU A 20 -10.87 2.69 -15.85
N SER A 21 -9.81 3.34 -16.29
CA SER A 21 -8.48 2.71 -16.38
C SER A 21 -7.85 2.59 -14.99
N LEU A 22 -7.28 1.44 -14.71
CA LEU A 22 -6.46 1.24 -13.52
C LEU A 22 -5.12 1.96 -13.67
N PRO A 23 -4.55 2.50 -12.58
CA PRO A 23 -3.22 3.10 -12.63
C PRO A 23 -2.16 2.02 -12.86
N GLU A 24 -1.05 2.39 -13.53
CA GLU A 24 0.09 1.48 -13.69
C GLU A 24 0.85 1.26 -12.39
N THR A 25 0.85 2.26 -11.52
CA THR A 25 1.50 2.21 -10.21
C THR A 25 0.62 2.81 -9.14
N PHE A 26 0.88 2.45 -7.90
CA PHE A 26 0.27 3.08 -6.73
C PHE A 26 1.32 3.36 -5.67
N ARG A 27 1.05 4.33 -4.81
CA ARG A 27 1.93 4.69 -3.70
C ARG A 27 1.63 3.78 -2.51
N ALA A 28 2.68 3.18 -1.95
CA ALA A 28 2.55 2.31 -0.79
C ALA A 28 3.65 2.56 0.25
N ALA A 29 3.34 2.28 1.51
CA ALA A 29 4.35 2.12 2.54
C ALA A 29 4.92 0.70 2.43
N THR A 30 6.23 0.59 2.28
CA THR A 30 6.93 -0.67 2.02
C THR A 30 8.09 -0.86 2.97
N VAL A 31 8.54 -2.10 3.11
CA VAL A 31 9.83 -2.46 3.71
C VAL A 31 10.68 -3.12 2.65
N HIS A 32 11.98 -2.84 2.63
CA HIS A 32 12.88 -3.35 1.61
C HIS A 32 13.62 -4.59 2.12
N LYS A 33 13.84 -5.54 1.23
CA LYS A 33 14.57 -6.77 1.55
C LYS A 33 16.01 -6.50 2.02
N GLU A 34 16.62 -5.46 1.49
CA GLU A 34 17.97 -5.02 1.86
C GLU A 34 18.05 -4.57 3.32
N ASP A 35 16.95 -4.11 3.89
CA ASP A 35 16.88 -3.59 5.27
C ASP A 35 16.66 -4.69 6.33
N VAL A 36 16.61 -5.96 5.93
CA VAL A 36 16.31 -7.08 6.84
C VAL A 36 17.26 -7.16 8.05
N GLU A 37 18.51 -6.75 7.87
CA GLU A 37 19.51 -6.71 8.93
C GLU A 37 19.73 -5.33 9.56
N LEU A 38 18.92 -4.34 9.17
CA LEU A 38 19.09 -2.93 9.59
C LEU A 38 19.13 -2.77 11.11
N PHE A 39 18.35 -3.55 11.83
CA PHE A 39 18.23 -3.50 13.28
C PHE A 39 18.87 -4.70 13.99
N ALA A 40 19.73 -5.45 13.30
CA ALA A 40 20.41 -6.61 13.89
C ALA A 40 21.21 -6.21 15.13
N GLY A 41 21.01 -6.95 16.23
CA GLY A 41 21.71 -6.71 17.49
C GLY A 41 21.16 -5.57 18.36
N LEU A 42 20.15 -4.83 17.88
CA LEU A 42 19.50 -3.77 18.67
C LEU A 42 18.36 -4.33 19.53
N LEU A 43 18.14 -3.72 20.68
CA LEU A 43 16.93 -3.97 21.47
C LEU A 43 15.70 -3.35 20.78
N SER A 44 14.52 -3.86 21.10
CA SER A 44 13.27 -3.42 20.44
C SER A 44 13.03 -1.92 20.58
N GLU A 45 13.34 -1.33 21.72
CA GLU A 45 13.21 0.09 21.99
C GLU A 45 14.20 0.97 21.24
N GLU A 46 15.27 0.40 20.70
CA GLU A 46 16.30 1.11 19.93
C GLU A 46 15.99 1.10 18.42
N LYS A 47 15.04 0.26 17.99
CA LYS A 47 14.65 0.10 16.60
C LYS A 47 13.67 1.20 16.21
N ASP A 48 14.00 1.97 15.18
CA ASP A 48 13.16 3.06 14.70
C ASP A 48 12.51 2.67 13.36
N PRO A 49 11.19 2.40 13.33
CA PRO A 49 10.47 2.05 12.11
C PRO A 49 10.60 3.06 10.97
N LYS A 50 10.86 4.32 11.30
CA LYS A 50 11.05 5.38 10.27
C LYS A 50 12.25 5.13 9.37
N LYS A 51 13.21 4.30 9.82
CA LYS A 51 14.40 3.97 9.05
C LYS A 51 14.18 2.84 8.05
N SER A 52 13.16 2.00 8.30
CA SER A 52 12.87 0.80 7.51
C SER A 52 11.61 0.93 6.66
N ILE A 53 10.73 1.90 6.96
CA ILE A 53 9.52 2.15 6.18
C ILE A 53 9.83 3.18 5.09
N HIS A 54 9.58 2.79 3.86
CA HIS A 54 9.74 3.62 2.67
C HIS A 54 8.38 3.95 2.06
N ILE A 55 8.32 5.04 1.30
CA ILE A 55 7.13 5.38 0.50
C ILE A 55 7.50 5.22 -0.97
N ASP A 56 7.04 4.15 -1.55
CA ASP A 56 7.40 3.76 -2.91
C ASP A 56 6.23 3.82 -3.89
N GLN A 57 6.57 3.97 -5.17
CA GLN A 57 5.67 3.70 -6.27
C GLN A 57 5.78 2.23 -6.62
N VAL A 58 4.72 1.48 -6.35
CA VAL A 58 4.66 0.04 -6.58
C VAL A 58 3.86 -0.23 -7.85
N PRO A 59 4.37 -1.07 -8.78
CA PRO A 59 3.59 -1.44 -9.95
C PRO A 59 2.34 -2.21 -9.56
N LEU A 60 1.21 -1.87 -10.19
CA LEU A 60 -0.02 -2.64 -10.05
C LEU A 60 0.11 -3.90 -10.93
N PRO A 61 0.07 -5.11 -10.36
CA PRO A 61 0.17 -6.33 -11.17
C PRO A 61 -1.10 -6.56 -11.99
N GLU A 62 -1.02 -7.39 -13.03
CA GLU A 62 -2.20 -7.92 -13.68
C GLU A 62 -3.03 -8.73 -12.69
N LEU A 63 -4.34 -8.51 -12.71
CA LEU A 63 -5.26 -9.24 -11.85
C LEU A 63 -5.48 -10.67 -12.37
N ALA A 64 -5.39 -11.64 -11.46
CA ALA A 64 -5.91 -12.98 -11.71
C ALA A 64 -7.45 -12.97 -11.72
N PRO A 65 -8.12 -13.99 -12.29
CA PRO A 65 -9.58 -14.03 -12.37
C PRO A 65 -10.33 -13.98 -11.04
N ASP A 66 -9.65 -14.31 -9.94
CA ASP A 66 -10.17 -14.35 -8.58
C ASP A 66 -9.68 -13.17 -7.72
N GLU A 67 -9.04 -12.17 -8.32
CA GLU A 67 -8.53 -10.97 -7.66
C GLU A 67 -9.36 -9.74 -7.99
N ALA A 68 -9.31 -8.76 -7.09
CA ALA A 68 -9.95 -7.46 -7.27
C ALA A 68 -9.02 -6.33 -6.81
N VAL A 69 -9.17 -5.16 -7.43
CA VAL A 69 -8.52 -3.93 -6.96
C VAL A 69 -9.44 -3.23 -5.98
N VAL A 70 -8.89 -2.82 -4.85
CA VAL A 70 -9.60 -2.03 -3.84
C VAL A 70 -8.94 -0.66 -3.72
N ALA A 71 -9.73 0.40 -3.92
CA ALA A 71 -9.30 1.76 -3.62
C ALA A 71 -9.38 1.99 -2.10
N VAL A 72 -8.22 1.92 -1.43
CA VAL A 72 -8.15 2.08 0.03
C VAL A 72 -8.39 3.54 0.39
N MET A 73 -9.43 3.81 1.16
CA MET A 73 -9.79 5.16 1.63
C MET A 73 -9.37 5.43 3.07
N ALA A 74 -9.20 4.39 3.87
CA ALA A 74 -8.72 4.48 5.25
C ALA A 74 -8.05 3.17 5.66
N SER A 75 -7.07 3.27 6.53
CA SER A 75 -6.42 2.12 7.15
C SER A 75 -6.04 2.45 8.59
N ALA A 76 -5.79 1.41 9.39
CA ALA A 76 -5.32 1.57 10.76
C ALA A 76 -3.91 0.98 10.90
N ILE A 77 -3.11 1.60 11.75
CA ILE A 77 -1.81 1.08 12.15
C ILE A 77 -1.99 0.29 13.44
N ASN A 78 -1.43 -0.90 13.48
CA ASN A 78 -1.41 -1.75 14.67
C ASN A 78 -0.02 -2.34 14.90
N PHE A 79 0.11 -3.15 15.94
CA PHE A 79 1.40 -3.76 16.30
C PHE A 79 2.02 -4.63 15.19
N ASN A 80 1.22 -5.27 14.35
CA ASN A 80 1.74 -6.06 13.23
C ASN A 80 2.49 -5.18 12.23
N THR A 81 2.01 -3.97 12.00
CA THR A 81 2.71 -2.99 11.15
C THR A 81 4.09 -2.65 11.72
N VAL A 82 4.16 -2.43 13.03
CA VAL A 82 5.42 -2.14 13.73
C VAL A 82 6.37 -3.35 13.66
N TRP A 83 5.90 -4.55 14.00
CA TRP A 83 6.71 -5.77 13.99
C TRP A 83 7.28 -6.11 12.61
N THR A 84 6.54 -5.82 11.55
CA THR A 84 7.01 -6.05 10.17
C THR A 84 8.17 -5.11 9.80
N SER A 85 8.22 -3.94 10.43
CA SER A 85 9.18 -2.88 10.09
C SER A 85 10.46 -2.86 10.95
N ILE A 86 10.55 -3.70 12.01
CA ILE A 86 11.69 -3.70 12.93
C ILE A 86 12.41 -5.09 13.03
#